data_11ae812f3e4194c5c00ffffd74d8b0e3
#
_entry.id   11ae812f3e4194c5c00ffffd74d8b0e3
#
_cell.length_a   1.000
_cell.length_b   1.000
_cell.length_c   1.000
_cell.angle_alpha   90.00
_cell.angle_beta   90.00
_cell.angle_gamma   90.00
#
_symmetry.space_group_name_H-M   'P 1'
#
loop_
_entity.id
_entity.type
_entity.pdbx_description
1 polymer ?
#
loop_
_entity_poly.entity_id
_entity_poly.type
_entity_poly.pdbx_seq_one_letter_code
_entity_poly.pdbx_strand_id
1 'polypeptide(L)'
;MKPIRKPTLLLVLAVWCICGHMAHAQQPVPQTMTRIHYAVKFSLYEEQKTANEDEAILDIGSKVSHFYSRNSVAREQIRDSVLAAGGSYSDVMNALGRSVYPQTRMKYQVWKNLPSPGMLTFTDELLKKFRYTESLETPQWTLAGKDSIIADYPCQQAETFYRGRHWTVWFAPDIPVSDGPWKLHGLPGLILQAEDSEHWFSFACIEIENAPYNELAVPDKKYVDCTRKEYEDLVKLFWEAPDAFTQKVAGFKGQGFGADGRPLTNPERKALLLEK
;
A
#
# COMPACT_ATOMS: atom_id res chain seq x y z
N MET A 1 -38.46 -53.27 83.14
CA MET A 1 -37.13 -52.78 82.63
C MET A 1 -37.21 -52.82 81.09
N LYS A 2 -37.25 -51.67 80.44
CA LYS A 2 -37.28 -51.55 78.96
C LYS A 2 -35.85 -51.40 78.44
N PRO A 3 -35.46 -52.08 77.34
CA PRO A 3 -34.15 -51.90 76.77
C PRO A 3 -34.10 -50.66 75.87
N ILE A 4 -33.01 -49.91 76.00
CA ILE A 4 -32.65 -48.68 75.28
C ILE A 4 -32.17 -49.07 73.87
N ARG A 5 -32.89 -48.60 72.81
CA ARG A 5 -32.42 -48.66 71.41
C ARG A 5 -31.38 -47.58 71.13
N LYS A 6 -30.25 -48.00 70.65
CA LYS A 6 -29.19 -47.06 70.13
C LYS A 6 -29.59 -46.64 68.70
N PRO A 7 -29.45 -45.38 68.32
CA PRO A 7 -29.62 -44.93 66.92
C PRO A 7 -28.41 -45.29 66.06
N THR A 8 -28.69 -45.96 64.95
CA THR A 8 -27.67 -46.25 63.90
C THR A 8 -27.44 -45.00 63.10
N LEU A 9 -26.23 -44.53 63.14
CA LEU A 9 -25.78 -43.34 62.36
C LEU A 9 -25.51 -43.79 60.91
N LEU A 10 -26.37 -43.36 59.96
CA LEU A 10 -26.19 -43.54 58.54
C LEU A 10 -25.26 -42.48 58.02
N LEU A 11 -24.03 -42.89 57.66
CA LEU A 11 -23.04 -42.04 57.02
C LEU A 11 -23.38 -41.93 55.53
N VAL A 12 -23.98 -40.81 55.09
CA VAL A 12 -24.16 -40.49 53.70
C VAL A 12 -22.89 -39.90 53.13
N LEU A 13 -22.13 -40.69 52.38
CA LEU A 13 -21.00 -40.24 51.60
C LEU A 13 -21.52 -39.50 50.36
N ALA A 14 -21.49 -38.14 50.41
CA ALA A 14 -21.72 -37.30 49.23
C ALA A 14 -20.45 -37.32 48.36
N VAL A 15 -20.49 -38.11 47.30
CA VAL A 15 -19.45 -38.06 46.25
C VAL A 15 -19.70 -36.77 45.42
N TRP A 16 -18.90 -35.76 45.64
CA TRP A 16 -18.83 -34.57 44.78
C TRP A 16 -18.07 -34.96 43.50
N CYS A 17 -18.84 -35.19 42.42
CA CYS A 17 -18.27 -35.20 41.06
C CYS A 17 -17.84 -33.78 40.68
N ILE A 18 -16.56 -33.48 40.85
CA ILE A 18 -15.95 -32.29 40.28
C ILE A 18 -15.77 -32.54 38.79
N CYS A 19 -16.81 -32.23 37.98
CA CYS A 19 -16.64 -32.07 36.53
C CYS A 19 -15.80 -30.85 36.28
N GLY A 20 -14.46 -31.06 36.24
CA GLY A 20 -13.54 -30.03 35.73
C GLY A 20 -13.86 -29.74 34.27
N HIS A 21 -14.61 -28.66 34.02
CA HIS A 21 -14.67 -28.09 32.69
C HIS A 21 -13.27 -27.57 32.36
N MET A 22 -12.48 -28.38 31.65
CA MET A 22 -11.31 -27.87 30.94
C MET A 22 -11.82 -26.96 29.84
N ALA A 23 -11.90 -25.66 30.14
CA ALA A 23 -12.01 -24.63 29.11
C ALA A 23 -10.80 -24.81 28.20
N HIS A 24 -10.97 -25.46 27.06
CA HIS A 24 -10.02 -25.39 25.96
C HIS A 24 -9.98 -23.91 25.58
N ALA A 25 -8.94 -23.20 26.03
CA ALA A 25 -8.60 -21.90 25.49
C ALA A 25 -8.36 -22.14 23.99
N GLN A 26 -9.34 -21.81 23.14
CA GLN A 26 -9.11 -21.76 21.71
C GLN A 26 -7.94 -20.82 21.49
N GLN A 27 -6.82 -21.38 21.00
CA GLN A 27 -5.71 -20.55 20.56
C GLN A 27 -6.27 -19.55 19.53
N PRO A 28 -5.98 -18.25 19.66
CA PRO A 28 -6.46 -17.28 18.69
C PRO A 28 -5.99 -17.73 17.30
N VAL A 29 -6.95 -17.92 16.40
CA VAL A 29 -6.64 -18.20 14.98
C VAL A 29 -5.73 -17.05 14.52
N PRO A 30 -4.55 -17.33 13.96
CA PRO A 30 -3.68 -16.30 13.46
C PRO A 30 -4.48 -15.40 12.50
N GLN A 31 -4.59 -14.11 12.82
CA GLN A 31 -5.24 -13.19 11.91
C GLN A 31 -4.37 -13.11 10.65
N THR A 32 -4.99 -13.33 9.50
CA THR A 32 -4.35 -13.14 8.19
C THR A 32 -4.97 -11.94 7.49
N MET A 33 -4.22 -11.33 6.60
CA MET A 33 -4.71 -10.35 5.65
C MET A 33 -4.51 -10.87 4.23
N THR A 34 -5.30 -10.38 3.30
CA THR A 34 -5.11 -10.70 1.89
C THR A 34 -4.05 -9.76 1.32
N ARG A 35 -3.04 -10.33 0.68
CA ARG A 35 -1.99 -9.60 -0.01
C ARG A 35 -2.06 -9.87 -1.49
N ILE A 36 -2.07 -8.82 -2.29
CA ILE A 36 -2.08 -8.87 -3.74
C ILE A 36 -0.80 -8.23 -4.27
N HIS A 37 -0.10 -8.93 -5.14
CA HIS A 37 1.05 -8.44 -5.86
C HIS A 37 0.64 -7.97 -7.25
N TYR A 38 1.06 -6.77 -7.62
CA TYR A 38 0.83 -6.20 -8.94
C TYR A 38 2.15 -5.92 -9.63
N ALA A 39 2.30 -6.41 -10.87
CA ALA A 39 3.27 -5.85 -11.80
C ALA A 39 2.77 -4.47 -12.22
N VAL A 40 3.60 -3.46 -12.06
CA VAL A 40 3.26 -2.06 -12.35
C VAL A 40 4.15 -1.53 -13.45
N LYS A 41 3.54 -0.87 -14.46
CA LYS A 41 4.25 -0.08 -15.45
C LYS A 41 3.77 1.35 -15.39
N PHE A 42 4.70 2.30 -15.43
CA PHE A 42 4.35 3.72 -15.33
C PHE A 42 5.37 4.62 -15.98
N SER A 43 4.90 5.73 -16.52
CA SER A 43 5.71 6.80 -17.06
C SER A 43 5.61 8.03 -16.16
N LEU A 44 6.70 8.79 -16.06
CA LEU A 44 6.83 9.94 -15.17
C LEU A 44 6.77 11.28 -15.92
N TYR A 45 7.04 11.26 -17.22
CA TYR A 45 6.96 12.40 -18.13
C TYR A 45 6.71 11.92 -19.57
N GLU A 46 6.09 12.78 -20.39
CA GLU A 46 5.61 12.41 -21.73
C GLU A 46 6.75 11.94 -22.67
N GLU A 47 7.93 12.52 -22.55
CA GLU A 47 9.07 12.22 -23.42
C GLU A 47 9.81 10.93 -23.01
N GLN A 48 9.34 10.22 -21.99
CA GLN A 48 9.95 8.98 -21.51
C GLN A 48 9.80 7.86 -22.55
N LYS A 49 10.92 7.33 -23.06
CA LYS A 49 10.92 6.31 -24.10
C LYS A 49 10.59 4.90 -23.59
N THR A 50 10.89 4.62 -22.34
CA THR A 50 10.67 3.30 -21.73
C THR A 50 9.97 3.51 -20.38
N ALA A 51 8.83 2.86 -20.20
CA ALA A 51 8.13 2.89 -18.92
C ALA A 51 9.01 2.33 -17.79
N ASN A 52 8.81 2.85 -16.59
CA ASN A 52 9.38 2.23 -15.39
C ASN A 52 8.55 0.98 -15.06
N GLU A 53 9.21 -0.02 -14.49
CA GLU A 53 8.57 -1.22 -13.96
C GLU A 53 8.81 -1.33 -12.47
N ASP A 54 7.83 -1.83 -11.73
CA ASP A 54 7.90 -2.08 -10.30
C ASP A 54 6.97 -3.21 -9.89
N GLU A 55 7.12 -3.70 -8.68
CA GLU A 55 6.17 -4.58 -8.01
C GLU A 55 5.49 -3.80 -6.88
N ALA A 56 4.17 -3.69 -6.97
CA ALA A 56 3.37 -3.09 -5.91
C ALA A 56 2.61 -4.15 -5.12
N ILE A 57 2.41 -3.86 -3.85
CA ILE A 57 1.64 -4.67 -2.91
C ILE A 57 0.37 -3.91 -2.54
N LEU A 58 -0.75 -4.64 -2.50
CA LEU A 58 -1.97 -4.21 -1.84
C LEU A 58 -2.24 -5.16 -0.66
N ASP A 59 -2.04 -4.69 0.54
CA ASP A 59 -2.41 -5.39 1.77
C ASP A 59 -3.82 -4.98 2.18
N ILE A 60 -4.72 -5.95 2.33
CA ILE A 60 -6.12 -5.73 2.71
C ILE A 60 -6.36 -6.34 4.08
N GLY A 61 -6.51 -5.47 5.08
CA GLY A 61 -6.93 -5.82 6.42
C GLY A 61 -8.46 -5.75 6.57
N SER A 62 -8.95 -5.92 7.79
CA SER A 62 -10.39 -5.94 8.08
C SER A 62 -11.11 -4.60 7.85
N LYS A 63 -10.41 -3.47 7.93
CA LYS A 63 -10.97 -2.11 7.82
C LYS A 63 -10.17 -1.19 6.93
N VAL A 64 -8.89 -1.42 6.82
CA VAL A 64 -7.90 -0.57 6.15
C VAL A 64 -7.22 -1.39 5.09
N SER A 65 -6.91 -0.78 3.95
CA SER A 65 -5.96 -1.35 2.99
C SER A 65 -4.80 -0.40 2.73
N HIS A 66 -3.67 -0.97 2.34
CA HIS A 66 -2.41 -0.26 2.10
C HIS A 66 -1.80 -0.69 0.77
N PHE A 67 -1.66 0.25 -0.14
CA PHE A 67 -1.01 0.06 -1.44
C PHE A 67 0.35 0.75 -1.47
N TYR A 68 1.40 0.02 -1.90
CA TYR A 68 2.78 0.53 -1.87
C TYR A 68 3.70 -0.23 -2.82
N SER A 69 4.85 0.35 -3.20
CA SER A 69 5.92 -0.37 -3.88
C SER A 69 6.67 -1.29 -2.91
N ARG A 70 6.73 -2.59 -3.21
CA ARG A 70 7.53 -3.57 -2.48
C ARG A 70 9.00 -3.15 -2.39
N ASN A 71 9.55 -2.74 -3.53
CA ASN A 71 10.94 -2.34 -3.62
C ASN A 71 11.24 -1.09 -2.79
N SER A 72 10.37 -0.07 -2.86
CA SER A 72 10.55 1.17 -2.11
C SER A 72 10.54 0.92 -0.60
N VAL A 73 9.53 0.20 -0.10
CA VAL A 73 9.37 -0.08 1.34
C VAL A 73 10.51 -0.97 1.85
N ALA A 74 10.89 -2.02 1.13
CA ALA A 74 12.01 -2.88 1.53
C ALA A 74 13.34 -2.11 1.59
N ARG A 75 13.62 -1.25 0.62
CA ARG A 75 14.83 -0.41 0.63
C ARG A 75 14.80 0.62 1.76
N GLU A 76 13.64 1.17 2.08
CA GLU A 76 13.46 2.06 3.23
C GLU A 76 13.75 1.33 4.55
N GLN A 77 13.23 0.11 4.72
CA GLN A 77 13.48 -0.73 5.90
C GLN A 77 14.98 -1.07 6.05
N ILE A 78 15.67 -1.40 4.96
CA ILE A 78 17.13 -1.64 4.97
C ILE A 78 17.86 -0.38 5.45
N ARG A 79 17.55 0.79 4.87
CA ARG A 79 18.14 2.07 5.28
C ARG A 79 17.92 2.35 6.76
N ASP A 80 16.67 2.27 7.20
CA ASP A 80 16.27 2.58 8.57
C ASP A 80 16.92 1.60 9.57
N SER A 81 17.05 0.32 9.22
CA SER A 81 17.73 -0.70 10.03
C SER A 81 19.22 -0.41 10.19
N VAL A 82 19.93 -0.06 9.11
CA VAL A 82 21.37 0.29 9.16
C VAL A 82 21.59 1.54 10.03
N LEU A 83 20.77 2.57 9.85
CA LEU A 83 20.89 3.81 10.64
C LEU A 83 20.56 3.57 12.12
N ALA A 84 19.54 2.78 12.42
CA ALA A 84 19.19 2.41 13.80
C ALA A 84 20.29 1.63 14.50
N ALA A 85 21.08 0.84 13.75
CA ALA A 85 22.27 0.14 14.25
C ALA A 85 23.53 1.04 14.39
N GLY A 86 23.41 2.36 14.14
CA GLY A 86 24.52 3.32 14.21
C GLY A 86 25.39 3.36 12.95
N GLY A 87 24.95 2.75 11.86
CA GLY A 87 25.67 2.75 10.58
C GLY A 87 25.70 4.13 9.93
N SER A 88 26.73 4.36 9.12
CA SER A 88 26.92 5.57 8.32
C SER A 88 26.11 5.56 7.03
N TYR A 89 26.06 6.71 6.34
CA TYR A 89 25.48 6.77 5.00
C TYR A 89 26.16 5.83 4.00
N SER A 90 27.50 5.64 4.12
CA SER A 90 28.25 4.69 3.30
C SER A 90 27.77 3.24 3.54
N ASP A 91 27.49 2.88 4.80
CA ASP A 91 26.96 1.55 5.13
C ASP A 91 25.58 1.34 4.55
N VAL A 92 24.73 2.37 4.57
CA VAL A 92 23.42 2.35 3.90
C VAL A 92 23.58 2.08 2.40
N MET A 93 24.46 2.84 1.72
CA MET A 93 24.68 2.66 0.27
C MET A 93 25.21 1.27 -0.06
N ASN A 94 26.12 0.73 0.76
CA ASN A 94 26.65 -0.62 0.61
C ASN A 94 25.55 -1.68 0.81
N ALA A 95 24.72 -1.53 1.83
CA ALA A 95 23.60 -2.46 2.09
C ALA A 95 22.56 -2.42 0.96
N LEU A 96 22.20 -1.22 0.49
CA LEU A 96 21.27 -1.05 -0.63
C LEU A 96 21.84 -1.58 -1.96
N GLY A 97 23.16 -1.45 -2.18
CA GLY A 97 23.83 -1.99 -3.38
C GLY A 97 23.90 -3.51 -3.42
N ARG A 98 23.83 -4.19 -2.25
CA ARG A 98 23.81 -5.65 -2.12
C ARG A 98 22.39 -6.23 -2.05
N SER A 99 21.38 -5.39 -1.92
CA SER A 99 20.00 -5.84 -1.77
C SER A 99 19.44 -6.40 -3.07
N VAL A 100 18.53 -7.36 -2.96
CA VAL A 100 17.80 -7.92 -4.09
C VAL A 100 16.68 -6.99 -4.60
N TYR A 101 16.40 -5.91 -3.88
CA TYR A 101 15.37 -4.95 -4.22
C TYR A 101 15.92 -3.86 -5.13
N PRO A 102 15.50 -3.76 -6.39
CA PRO A 102 15.94 -2.72 -7.30
C PRO A 102 15.54 -1.33 -6.83
N GLN A 103 16.26 -0.31 -7.31
CA GLN A 103 15.86 1.07 -7.10
C GLN A 103 14.59 1.36 -7.91
N THR A 104 13.59 1.94 -7.25
CA THR A 104 12.33 2.34 -7.88
C THR A 104 12.13 3.85 -7.86
N ARG A 105 11.29 4.32 -8.78
CA ARG A 105 10.75 5.68 -8.81
C ARG A 105 9.35 5.78 -8.17
N MET A 106 8.70 4.65 -7.94
CA MET A 106 7.42 4.58 -7.26
C MET A 106 7.66 4.58 -5.74
N LYS A 107 7.49 5.73 -5.11
CA LYS A 107 7.68 5.88 -3.65
C LYS A 107 6.41 6.20 -2.89
N TYR A 108 5.35 6.52 -3.61
CA TYR A 108 4.07 6.83 -2.99
C TYR A 108 3.44 5.60 -2.34
N GLN A 109 2.66 5.86 -1.29
CA GLN A 109 1.89 4.86 -0.57
C GLN A 109 0.49 5.40 -0.34
N VAL A 110 -0.50 4.51 -0.37
CA VAL A 110 -1.93 4.87 -0.23
C VAL A 110 -2.55 4.00 0.85
N TRP A 111 -3.09 4.62 1.89
CA TRP A 111 -3.91 3.95 2.90
C TRP A 111 -5.37 4.34 2.70
N LYS A 112 -6.22 3.38 2.36
CA LYS A 112 -7.67 3.59 2.25
C LYS A 112 -8.31 3.32 3.61
N ASN A 113 -9.33 4.14 3.95
CA ASN A 113 -10.01 4.15 5.24
C ASN A 113 -9.11 4.56 6.44
N LEU A 114 -8.07 5.36 6.20
CA LEU A 114 -7.28 6.04 7.21
C LEU A 114 -7.24 7.55 6.93
N PRO A 115 -7.33 8.40 7.98
CA PRO A 115 -7.33 8.08 9.42
C PRO A 115 -8.68 7.56 9.96
N SER A 116 -9.72 7.58 9.15
CA SER A 116 -11.05 7.08 9.49
C SER A 116 -11.75 6.48 8.26
N PRO A 117 -12.81 5.67 8.43
CA PRO A 117 -13.59 5.14 7.32
C PRO A 117 -14.02 6.26 6.34
N GLY A 118 -13.91 6.00 5.04
CA GLY A 118 -14.21 6.97 3.99
C GLY A 118 -13.14 8.05 3.76
N MET A 119 -12.00 7.95 4.43
CA MET A 119 -10.84 8.82 4.20
C MET A 119 -9.70 8.04 3.54
N LEU A 120 -8.80 8.77 2.92
CA LEU A 120 -7.59 8.24 2.30
C LEU A 120 -6.40 9.07 2.79
N THR A 121 -5.33 8.39 3.20
CA THR A 121 -4.03 9.01 3.44
C THR A 121 -3.08 8.62 2.32
N PHE A 122 -2.42 9.60 1.75
CA PHE A 122 -1.39 9.45 0.73
C PHE A 122 -0.06 9.97 1.27
N THR A 123 1.02 9.24 1.02
CA THR A 123 2.38 9.72 1.27
C THR A 123 3.26 9.48 0.06
N ASP A 124 4.25 10.34 -0.14
CA ASP A 124 5.31 10.13 -1.13
C ASP A 124 6.63 10.76 -0.67
N GLU A 125 7.73 10.33 -1.28
CA GLU A 125 9.06 10.85 -1.02
C GLU A 125 9.66 11.41 -2.32
N LEU A 126 9.70 12.73 -2.42
CA LEU A 126 10.50 13.44 -3.42
C LEU A 126 11.89 13.75 -2.82
N LEU A 127 12.14 14.96 -2.36
CA LEU A 127 13.34 15.31 -1.57
C LEU A 127 13.05 15.26 -0.06
N LYS A 128 11.79 15.45 0.30
CA LYS A 128 11.20 15.27 1.64
C LYS A 128 10.02 14.33 1.53
N LYS A 129 9.55 13.82 2.66
CA LYS A 129 8.33 13.03 2.73
C LYS A 129 7.14 13.98 2.84
N PHE A 130 6.20 13.84 1.92
CA PHE A 130 4.95 14.61 1.88
C PHE A 130 3.79 13.71 2.30
N ARG A 131 2.77 14.31 2.90
CA ARG A 131 1.55 13.61 3.28
C ARG A 131 0.33 14.49 3.05
N TYR A 132 -0.73 13.91 2.50
CA TYR A 132 -2.05 14.53 2.52
C TYR A 132 -3.13 13.50 2.85
N THR A 133 -4.26 14.01 3.30
CA THR A 133 -5.47 13.23 3.59
C THR A 133 -6.63 13.85 2.84
N GLU A 134 -7.46 13.01 2.22
CA GLU A 134 -8.64 13.44 1.48
C GLU A 134 -9.79 12.44 1.64
N SER A 135 -10.98 12.79 1.19
CA SER A 135 -12.10 11.85 1.12
C SER A 135 -11.80 10.74 0.11
N LEU A 136 -12.10 9.50 0.49
CA LEU A 136 -12.01 8.34 -0.39
C LEU A 136 -13.24 8.33 -1.33
N GLU A 137 -13.15 9.07 -2.43
CA GLU A 137 -14.21 9.17 -3.44
C GLU A 137 -14.29 7.88 -4.25
N THR A 138 -15.48 7.27 -4.29
CA THR A 138 -15.73 6.08 -5.10
C THR A 138 -15.84 6.43 -6.58
N PRO A 139 -15.04 5.80 -7.47
CA PRO A 139 -15.19 5.98 -8.91
C PRO A 139 -16.59 5.57 -9.40
N GLN A 140 -17.12 6.28 -10.38
CA GLN A 140 -18.39 5.92 -11.04
C GLN A 140 -18.10 4.91 -12.14
N TRP A 141 -18.46 3.64 -11.91
CA TRP A 141 -18.16 2.54 -12.79
C TRP A 141 -19.26 2.28 -13.82
N THR A 142 -18.86 1.97 -15.06
CA THR A 142 -19.73 1.45 -16.12
C THR A 142 -19.24 0.06 -16.50
N LEU A 143 -20.09 -0.95 -16.40
CA LEU A 143 -19.77 -2.31 -16.83
C LEU A 143 -19.72 -2.39 -18.36
N ALA A 144 -18.65 -2.95 -18.91
CA ALA A 144 -18.44 -3.02 -20.36
C ALA A 144 -19.05 -4.27 -21.01
N GLY A 145 -19.59 -5.20 -20.21
CA GLY A 145 -20.19 -6.45 -20.72
C GLY A 145 -19.19 -7.41 -21.36
N LYS A 146 -17.91 -7.32 -20.97
CA LYS A 146 -16.85 -8.23 -21.43
C LYS A 146 -16.32 -9.04 -20.25
N ASP A 147 -15.97 -10.29 -20.53
CA ASP A 147 -15.40 -11.23 -19.56
C ASP A 147 -13.99 -11.64 -20.00
N SER A 148 -13.13 -11.98 -19.05
CA SER A 148 -11.78 -12.50 -19.26
C SER A 148 -11.34 -13.35 -18.07
N ILE A 149 -10.19 -13.99 -18.16
CA ILE A 149 -9.53 -14.69 -17.05
C ILE A 149 -8.23 -13.95 -16.75
N ILE A 150 -8.08 -13.45 -15.53
CA ILE A 150 -6.89 -12.76 -15.03
C ILE A 150 -6.40 -13.48 -13.77
N ALA A 151 -5.14 -13.89 -13.76
CA ALA A 151 -4.55 -14.63 -12.64
C ALA A 151 -5.42 -15.81 -12.16
N ASP A 152 -5.96 -16.57 -13.14
CA ASP A 152 -6.85 -17.72 -12.97
C ASP A 152 -8.27 -17.41 -12.43
N TYR A 153 -8.64 -16.14 -12.27
CA TYR A 153 -9.96 -15.71 -11.82
C TYR A 153 -10.83 -15.23 -12.99
N PRO A 154 -12.11 -15.67 -13.07
CA PRO A 154 -13.08 -15.04 -13.95
C PRO A 154 -13.28 -13.57 -13.59
N CYS A 155 -13.09 -12.68 -14.56
CA CYS A 155 -13.15 -11.25 -14.37
C CYS A 155 -14.12 -10.60 -15.33
N GLN A 156 -14.75 -9.51 -14.88
CA GLN A 156 -15.60 -8.62 -15.68
C GLN A 156 -14.87 -7.30 -15.91
N GLN A 157 -15.10 -6.71 -17.09
CA GLN A 157 -14.55 -5.40 -17.43
C GLN A 157 -15.46 -4.27 -16.96
N ALA A 158 -14.86 -3.24 -16.38
CA ALA A 158 -15.51 -1.98 -16.06
C ALA A 158 -14.64 -0.79 -16.49
N GLU A 159 -15.28 0.34 -16.74
CA GLU A 159 -14.63 1.57 -17.16
C GLU A 159 -15.09 2.74 -16.29
N THR A 160 -14.23 3.73 -16.12
CA THR A 160 -14.53 4.97 -15.39
C THR A 160 -13.66 6.12 -15.86
N PHE A 161 -14.19 7.35 -15.72
CA PHE A 161 -13.34 8.55 -15.71
C PHE A 161 -13.09 8.94 -14.25
N TYR A 162 -11.86 8.76 -13.79
CA TYR A 162 -11.52 9.01 -12.40
C TYR A 162 -10.17 9.72 -12.29
N ARG A 163 -10.13 10.78 -11.50
CA ARG A 163 -8.92 11.58 -11.25
C ARG A 163 -8.23 12.04 -12.55
N GLY A 164 -9.04 12.48 -13.51
CA GLY A 164 -8.58 13.05 -14.79
C GLY A 164 -8.10 12.04 -15.82
N ARG A 165 -8.31 10.73 -15.59
CA ARG A 165 -7.96 9.65 -16.53
C ARG A 165 -9.15 8.74 -16.81
N HIS A 166 -9.22 8.22 -18.04
CA HIS A 166 -10.10 7.11 -18.38
C HIS A 166 -9.39 5.81 -18.00
N TRP A 167 -10.01 5.03 -17.12
CA TRP A 167 -9.52 3.74 -16.65
C TRP A 167 -10.36 2.62 -17.23
N THR A 168 -9.70 1.57 -17.73
CA THR A 168 -10.28 0.27 -18.01
C THR A 168 -9.74 -0.71 -16.97
N VAL A 169 -10.66 -1.41 -16.28
CA VAL A 169 -10.26 -2.36 -15.23
C VAL A 169 -10.93 -3.71 -15.44
N TRP A 170 -10.30 -4.74 -14.88
CA TRP A 170 -10.85 -6.08 -14.76
C TRP A 170 -10.93 -6.44 -13.29
N PHE A 171 -12.12 -6.78 -12.82
CA PHE A 171 -12.36 -7.15 -11.44
C PHE A 171 -12.94 -8.56 -11.34
N ALA A 172 -12.60 -9.28 -10.26
CA ALA A 172 -13.03 -10.64 -9.99
C ALA A 172 -14.19 -10.64 -8.98
N PRO A 173 -15.46 -10.90 -9.41
CA PRO A 173 -16.59 -11.01 -8.49
C PRO A 173 -16.44 -12.13 -7.45
N ASP A 174 -15.71 -13.19 -7.80
CA ASP A 174 -15.44 -14.33 -6.90
C ASP A 174 -14.55 -13.97 -5.71
N ILE A 175 -13.88 -12.82 -5.77
CA ILE A 175 -13.14 -12.24 -4.65
C ILE A 175 -13.95 -11.03 -4.14
N PRO A 176 -14.88 -11.20 -3.17
CA PRO A 176 -15.87 -10.17 -2.81
C PRO A 176 -15.26 -9.06 -1.93
N VAL A 177 -14.18 -8.45 -2.42
CA VAL A 177 -13.45 -7.35 -1.78
C VAL A 177 -13.50 -6.15 -2.71
N SER A 178 -14.15 -5.08 -2.27
CA SER A 178 -14.31 -3.84 -3.05
C SER A 178 -13.06 -2.97 -2.97
N ASP A 179 -11.93 -3.47 -3.50
CA ASP A 179 -10.63 -2.79 -3.45
C ASP A 179 -9.85 -3.01 -4.75
N GLY A 180 -8.68 -2.38 -4.88
CA GLY A 180 -7.82 -2.46 -6.05
C GLY A 180 -6.54 -1.63 -5.90
N PRO A 181 -5.70 -1.60 -6.94
CA PRO A 181 -4.43 -0.88 -6.92
C PRO A 181 -4.66 0.63 -6.81
N TRP A 182 -3.68 1.33 -6.22
CA TRP A 182 -3.70 2.77 -6.01
C TRP A 182 -4.99 3.24 -5.30
N LYS A 183 -5.76 4.16 -5.87
CA LYS A 183 -7.03 4.68 -5.33
C LYS A 183 -8.27 4.03 -5.96
N LEU A 184 -8.08 3.05 -6.84
CA LEU A 184 -9.19 2.37 -7.51
C LEU A 184 -9.88 1.40 -6.53
N HIS A 185 -11.21 1.47 -6.47
CA HIS A 185 -12.06 0.64 -5.61
C HIS A 185 -13.54 0.81 -6.01
N GLY A 186 -14.46 0.16 -5.29
CA GLY A 186 -15.91 0.42 -5.42
C GLY A 186 -16.66 -0.54 -6.34
N LEU A 187 -15.96 -1.51 -6.99
CA LEU A 187 -16.60 -2.60 -7.72
C LEU A 187 -16.99 -3.76 -6.78
N PRO A 188 -17.96 -4.61 -7.14
CA PRO A 188 -18.38 -5.75 -6.34
C PRO A 188 -17.40 -6.93 -6.46
N GLY A 189 -16.10 -6.66 -6.38
CA GLY A 189 -14.99 -7.61 -6.49
C GLY A 189 -13.65 -6.90 -6.57
N LEU A 190 -12.57 -7.67 -6.33
CA LEU A 190 -11.20 -7.17 -6.35
C LEU A 190 -10.77 -6.81 -7.76
N ILE A 191 -10.21 -5.62 -7.94
CA ILE A 191 -9.65 -5.18 -9.23
C ILE A 191 -8.29 -5.85 -9.41
N LEU A 192 -8.20 -6.77 -10.37
CA LEU A 192 -6.98 -7.52 -10.68
C LEU A 192 -6.13 -6.85 -11.75
N GLN A 193 -6.73 -6.08 -12.64
CA GLN A 193 -6.00 -5.34 -13.66
C GLN A 193 -6.61 -3.96 -13.84
N ALA A 194 -5.78 -2.96 -14.05
CA ALA A 194 -6.19 -1.60 -14.38
C ALA A 194 -5.19 -0.97 -15.34
N GLU A 195 -5.69 -0.24 -16.32
CA GLU A 195 -4.87 0.51 -17.28
C GLU A 195 -5.58 1.80 -17.67
N ASP A 196 -4.83 2.90 -17.79
CA ASP A 196 -5.38 4.13 -18.32
C ASP A 196 -5.38 4.13 -19.87
N SER A 197 -6.29 4.89 -20.49
CA SER A 197 -6.46 4.92 -21.94
C SER A 197 -5.25 5.45 -22.71
N GLU A 198 -4.34 6.14 -22.06
CA GLU A 198 -3.10 6.66 -22.64
C GLU A 198 -1.94 5.68 -22.50
N HIS A 199 -2.14 4.52 -21.80
CA HIS A 199 -1.14 3.49 -21.50
C HIS A 199 0.08 4.01 -20.71
N TRP A 200 -0.11 5.10 -19.95
CA TRP A 200 0.93 5.65 -19.08
C TRP A 200 1.07 4.90 -17.77
N PHE A 201 -0.03 4.29 -17.30
CA PHE A 201 -0.09 3.57 -16.03
C PHE A 201 -0.86 2.26 -16.20
N SER A 202 -0.23 1.16 -15.79
CA SER A 202 -0.89 -0.13 -15.74
C SER A 202 -0.52 -0.90 -14.48
N PHE A 203 -1.48 -1.66 -13.98
CA PHE A 203 -1.38 -2.55 -12.83
C PHE A 203 -1.93 -3.91 -13.25
N ALA A 204 -1.18 -4.98 -13.06
CA ALA A 204 -1.62 -6.33 -13.38
C ALA A 204 -1.31 -7.26 -12.21
N CYS A 205 -2.33 -7.89 -11.64
CA CYS A 205 -2.17 -8.88 -10.58
C CYS A 205 -1.32 -10.05 -11.06
N ILE A 206 -0.30 -10.40 -10.29
CA ILE A 206 0.60 -11.52 -10.55
C ILE A 206 0.51 -12.61 -9.47
N GLU A 207 0.04 -12.27 -8.26
CA GLU A 207 -0.11 -13.21 -7.16
C GLU A 207 -1.12 -12.68 -6.13
N ILE A 208 -1.87 -13.60 -5.52
CA ILE A 208 -2.74 -13.33 -4.37
C ILE A 208 -2.37 -14.34 -3.28
N GLU A 209 -2.02 -13.85 -2.09
CA GLU A 209 -1.64 -14.70 -0.96
C GLU A 209 -2.34 -14.30 0.34
N ASN A 210 -2.41 -15.24 1.29
CA ASN A 210 -2.74 -14.95 2.66
C ASN A 210 -1.45 -14.64 3.43
N ALA A 211 -1.27 -13.38 3.79
CA ALA A 211 -0.11 -12.92 4.55
C ALA A 211 -0.42 -12.87 6.06
N PRO A 212 0.60 -12.98 6.94
CA PRO A 212 0.42 -12.70 8.35
C PRO A 212 -0.15 -11.28 8.56
N TYR A 213 -1.11 -11.16 9.48
CA TYR A 213 -1.69 -9.87 9.79
C TYR A 213 -0.63 -8.93 10.40
N ASN A 214 -0.51 -7.76 9.81
CA ASN A 214 0.20 -6.62 10.38
C ASN A 214 -0.78 -5.45 10.53
N GLU A 215 -0.58 -4.65 11.56
CA GLU A 215 -1.36 -3.42 11.71
C GLU A 215 -1.04 -2.47 10.55
N LEU A 216 -2.06 -2.11 9.78
CA LEU A 216 -1.93 -1.18 8.67
C LEU A 216 -2.07 0.25 9.18
N ALA A 217 -0.94 0.89 9.46
CA ALA A 217 -0.87 2.26 9.95
C ALA A 217 0.13 3.08 9.12
N VAL A 218 -0.12 4.38 9.02
CA VAL A 218 0.87 5.29 8.44
C VAL A 218 2.08 5.34 9.39
N PRO A 219 3.30 5.05 8.90
CA PRO A 219 4.48 5.09 9.74
C PRO A 219 4.68 6.45 10.42
N ASP A 220 5.09 6.44 11.69
CA ASP A 220 5.46 7.67 12.42
C ASP A 220 6.80 8.21 11.90
N LYS A 221 6.74 9.10 10.91
CA LYS A 221 7.88 9.75 10.25
C LYS A 221 7.63 11.25 10.14
N LYS A 222 8.72 11.99 9.94
CA LYS A 222 8.60 13.43 9.70
C LYS A 222 8.05 13.70 8.31
N TYR A 223 6.76 14.03 8.22
CA TYR A 223 6.09 14.44 6.99
C TYR A 223 5.96 15.96 6.91
N VAL A 224 5.91 16.45 5.68
CA VAL A 224 5.39 17.78 5.34
C VAL A 224 3.95 17.58 4.92
N ASP A 225 3.02 18.00 5.78
CA ASP A 225 1.60 17.95 5.47
C ASP A 225 1.26 19.00 4.42
N CYS A 226 0.47 18.61 3.43
CA CYS A 226 0.04 19.46 2.31
C CYS A 226 -1.35 19.05 1.84
N THR A 227 -1.92 19.79 0.91
CA THR A 227 -3.09 19.37 0.15
C THR A 227 -2.67 18.53 -1.06
N ARG A 228 -3.59 17.75 -1.64
CA ARG A 228 -3.36 17.04 -2.90
C ARG A 228 -2.86 17.99 -3.99
N LYS A 229 -3.51 19.13 -4.14
CA LYS A 229 -3.13 20.14 -5.16
C LYS A 229 -1.70 20.65 -4.98
N GLU A 230 -1.31 20.98 -3.77
CA GLU A 230 0.06 21.40 -3.47
C GLU A 230 1.07 20.30 -3.77
N TYR A 231 0.75 19.04 -3.47
CA TYR A 231 1.59 17.90 -3.81
C TYR A 231 1.71 17.74 -5.35
N GLU A 232 0.61 17.78 -6.11
CA GLU A 232 0.62 17.70 -7.58
C GLU A 232 1.48 18.81 -8.20
N ASP A 233 1.35 20.04 -7.70
CA ASP A 233 2.17 21.17 -8.16
C ASP A 233 3.66 20.97 -7.83
N LEU A 234 3.99 20.31 -6.70
CA LEU A 234 5.37 19.93 -6.38
C LEU A 234 5.91 18.85 -7.30
N VAL A 235 5.11 17.84 -7.66
CA VAL A 235 5.52 16.79 -8.61
C VAL A 235 5.77 17.39 -9.99
N LYS A 236 4.92 18.28 -10.48
CA LYS A 236 5.15 19.01 -11.72
C LYS A 236 6.47 19.77 -11.65
N LEU A 237 6.67 20.57 -10.61
CA LEU A 237 7.89 21.33 -10.43
C LEU A 237 9.15 20.44 -10.36
N PHE A 238 9.03 19.27 -9.73
CA PHE A 238 10.13 18.29 -9.61
C PHE A 238 10.62 17.80 -10.98
N TRP A 239 9.69 17.53 -11.92
CA TRP A 239 10.01 17.01 -13.24
C TRP A 239 10.29 18.10 -14.27
N GLU A 240 9.54 19.20 -14.24
CA GLU A 240 9.58 20.27 -15.25
C GLU A 240 10.65 21.33 -14.93
N ALA A 241 10.89 21.62 -13.64
CA ALA A 241 11.85 22.62 -13.19
C ALA A 241 12.61 22.18 -11.91
N PRO A 242 13.49 21.15 -11.98
CA PRO A 242 14.15 20.55 -10.82
C PRO A 242 14.94 21.54 -9.95
N ASP A 243 15.53 22.56 -10.54
CA ASP A 243 16.28 23.59 -9.80
C ASP A 243 15.34 24.47 -8.95
N ALA A 244 14.20 24.86 -9.51
CA ALA A 244 13.16 25.59 -8.80
C ALA A 244 12.53 24.73 -7.68
N PHE A 245 12.33 23.45 -7.95
CA PHE A 245 11.88 22.49 -6.93
C PHE A 245 12.88 22.41 -5.77
N THR A 246 14.17 22.21 -6.07
CA THR A 246 15.22 22.10 -5.05
C THR A 246 15.31 23.38 -4.22
N GLN A 247 15.24 24.55 -4.85
CA GLN A 247 15.20 25.82 -4.13
C GLN A 247 13.97 25.94 -3.22
N LYS A 248 12.79 25.56 -3.71
CA LYS A 248 11.54 25.64 -2.95
C LYS A 248 11.52 24.68 -1.76
N VAL A 249 11.99 23.43 -1.93
CA VAL A 249 11.87 22.37 -0.94
C VAL A 249 13.07 22.30 0.00
N ALA A 250 14.29 22.52 -0.50
CA ALA A 250 15.53 22.42 0.28
C ALA A 250 16.12 23.77 0.67
N GLY A 251 15.69 24.87 0.06
CA GLY A 251 16.14 26.23 0.40
C GLY A 251 17.48 26.64 -0.24
N PHE A 252 18.03 25.83 -1.15
CA PHE A 252 19.25 26.18 -1.88
C PHE A 252 19.10 25.93 -3.38
N LYS A 253 19.87 26.66 -4.19
CA LYS A 253 19.96 26.39 -5.63
C LYS A 253 20.91 25.22 -5.86
N GLY A 254 20.36 24.06 -6.28
CA GLY A 254 21.17 22.96 -6.78
C GLY A 254 21.59 23.25 -8.21
N GLN A 255 22.87 23.20 -8.52
CA GLN A 255 23.39 23.20 -9.88
C GLN A 255 24.33 22.02 -10.01
N GLY A 256 23.96 21.05 -10.82
CA GLY A 256 24.85 19.96 -11.20
C GLY A 256 25.85 20.44 -12.26
N PHE A 257 27.07 19.90 -12.24
CA PHE A 257 28.07 20.12 -13.27
C PHE A 257 28.43 18.78 -13.92
N GLY A 258 28.53 18.77 -15.22
CA GLY A 258 29.06 17.63 -15.98
C GLY A 258 30.56 17.40 -15.71
N ALA A 259 31.07 16.26 -16.16
CA ALA A 259 32.50 15.93 -16.06
C ALA A 259 33.41 16.97 -16.79
N ASP A 260 32.83 17.74 -17.71
CA ASP A 260 33.47 18.82 -18.47
C ASP A 260 33.41 20.17 -17.73
N GLY A 261 32.89 20.22 -16.50
CA GLY A 261 32.76 21.44 -15.69
C GLY A 261 31.64 22.38 -16.14
N ARG A 262 30.83 22.00 -17.12
CA ARG A 262 29.66 22.80 -17.54
C ARG A 262 28.45 22.53 -16.68
N PRO A 263 27.60 23.55 -16.44
CA PRO A 263 26.32 23.32 -15.78
C PRO A 263 25.52 22.29 -16.53
N LEU A 264 24.98 21.29 -15.80
CA LEU A 264 24.03 20.36 -16.36
C LEU A 264 22.71 21.11 -16.64
N THR A 265 22.30 21.09 -17.90
CA THR A 265 20.96 21.56 -18.29
C THR A 265 19.97 20.42 -18.11
N ASN A 266 18.90 20.65 -17.37
CA ASN A 266 17.83 19.69 -17.31
C ASN A 266 17.07 19.68 -18.64
N PRO A 267 16.79 18.52 -19.24
CA PRO A 267 15.95 18.46 -20.42
C PRO A 267 14.54 18.95 -20.08
N GLU A 268 13.90 19.61 -21.03
CA GLU A 268 12.47 19.90 -20.92
C GLU A 268 11.70 18.59 -20.79
N ARG A 269 10.83 18.52 -19.78
CA ARG A 269 9.99 17.36 -19.50
C ARG A 269 8.61 17.86 -19.17
N LYS A 270 7.60 17.16 -19.65
CA LYS A 270 6.22 17.40 -19.24
C LYS A 270 5.78 16.28 -18.28
N ALA A 271 5.55 16.66 -17.04
CA ALA A 271 5.22 15.72 -15.98
C ALA A 271 3.93 14.95 -16.27
N LEU A 272 3.97 13.64 -16.07
CA LEU A 272 2.81 12.79 -16.09
C LEU A 272 2.38 12.52 -14.64
N LEU A 273 1.24 13.06 -14.28
CA LEU A 273 0.63 12.79 -12.98
C LEU A 273 -0.30 11.60 -13.10
N LEU A 274 -0.31 10.75 -12.09
CA LEU A 274 -1.29 9.67 -11.97
C LEU A 274 -2.70 10.24 -11.78
N GLU A 275 -2.81 11.43 -11.18
CA GLU A 275 -4.03 12.27 -11.10
C GLU A 275 -3.84 13.54 -11.94
N LYS A 276 -4.88 14.00 -12.63
CA LYS A 276 -4.88 15.23 -13.44
C LYS A 276 -5.87 16.25 -12.90
#